data_ef06dfc52144384116012b1c397c0929
#
_entry.id   ef06dfc52144384116012b1c397c0929
#
_cell.length_a   1.000
_cell.length_b   1.000
_cell.length_c   1.000
_cell.angle_alpha   90.00
_cell.angle_beta   90.00
_cell.angle_gamma   90.00
#
_symmetry.space_group_name_H-M   'P 1'
#
loop_
_entity.id
_entity.type
_entity.pdbx_description
1 polymer ?
#
loop_
_entity_poly.entity_id
_entity_poly.type
_entity_poly.pdbx_seq_one_letter_code
_entity_poly.pdbx_strand_id
1 'polypeptide(L)'
;KYSDGMRISYVDSKKFYEESHKYIYKIIEEISKGKENIILDQFLLPFNLFRVDNYFDDKLRVIVVARDPRDVFIINKYIWQQKQICVPFPLEVNEFCNFYKKMRESEKECTSNKVLRINFEDLIYNYDTKIKEITKFLGFKESDHINKKNRFIPEMSIKNTQLFRKEEYREECKVIEKELKKYLYEFPYEINNDVKETVEFD
;
A
#
# COMPACT_ATOMS: atom_id res chain seq x y z
N LYS A 1 -27.46 -17.32 -15.13
CA LYS A 1 -28.91 -17.56 -15.23
C LYS A 1 -29.40 -17.94 -13.85
N TYR A 2 -30.35 -17.19 -13.31
CA TYR A 2 -30.98 -17.49 -12.02
C TYR A 2 -32.11 -18.51 -12.25
N SER A 3 -32.35 -19.39 -11.26
CA SER A 3 -33.45 -20.35 -11.36
C SER A 3 -34.80 -19.65 -11.12
N ASP A 4 -35.86 -20.14 -11.71
CA ASP A 4 -37.22 -19.57 -11.64
C ASP A 4 -37.85 -19.50 -10.24
N GLY A 5 -37.17 -19.87 -9.21
CA GLY A 5 -37.64 -19.74 -7.83
C GLY A 5 -36.77 -18.80 -6.97
N MET A 6 -35.73 -18.17 -7.52
CA MET A 6 -34.82 -17.33 -6.77
C MET A 6 -35.38 -15.91 -6.64
N ARG A 7 -35.79 -15.55 -5.42
CA ARG A 7 -36.11 -14.15 -5.09
C ARG A 7 -34.85 -13.39 -4.83
N ILE A 8 -34.56 -12.39 -5.66
CA ILE A 8 -33.50 -11.42 -5.43
C ILE A 8 -34.12 -10.21 -4.78
N SER A 9 -33.72 -9.92 -3.55
CA SER A 9 -34.08 -8.67 -2.90
C SER A 9 -33.25 -7.55 -3.50
N TYR A 10 -33.92 -6.58 -4.11
CA TYR A 10 -33.28 -5.36 -4.58
C TYR A 10 -33.19 -4.38 -3.44
N VAL A 11 -31.97 -3.89 -3.17
CA VAL A 11 -31.74 -2.79 -2.26
C VAL A 11 -31.30 -1.60 -3.10
N ASP A 12 -31.94 -0.46 -2.93
CA ASP A 12 -31.52 0.78 -3.57
C ASP A 12 -30.09 1.13 -3.15
N SER A 13 -29.23 1.34 -4.14
CA SER A 13 -27.80 1.52 -3.92
C SER A 13 -27.51 2.74 -3.03
N LYS A 14 -28.25 3.84 -3.22
CA LYS A 14 -28.08 5.05 -2.42
C LYS A 14 -28.39 4.78 -0.95
N LYS A 15 -29.55 4.16 -0.70
CA LYS A 15 -29.94 3.79 0.66
C LYS A 15 -28.99 2.80 1.30
N PHE A 16 -28.46 1.84 0.52
CA PHE A 16 -27.45 0.91 1.00
C PHE A 16 -26.20 1.63 1.47
N TYR A 17 -25.69 2.58 0.68
CA TYR A 17 -24.49 3.34 1.04
C TYR A 17 -24.73 4.26 2.24
N GLU A 18 -25.90 4.90 2.34
CA GLU A 18 -26.26 5.74 3.48
C GLU A 18 -26.28 4.93 4.80
N GLU A 19 -26.88 3.76 4.80
CA GLU A 19 -26.92 2.91 6.00
C GLU A 19 -25.54 2.29 6.31
N SER A 20 -24.77 1.92 5.29
CA SER A 20 -23.40 1.44 5.46
C SER A 20 -22.50 2.52 6.05
N HIS A 21 -22.62 3.76 5.60
CA HIS A 21 -21.91 4.91 6.15
C HIS A 21 -22.21 5.08 7.65
N LYS A 22 -23.50 5.12 8.03
CA LYS A 22 -23.89 5.23 9.44
C LYS A 22 -23.30 4.11 10.30
N TYR A 23 -23.33 2.88 9.80
CA TYR A 23 -22.79 1.72 10.50
C TYR A 23 -21.28 1.82 10.68
N ILE A 24 -20.54 2.13 9.61
CA ILE A 24 -19.08 2.27 9.64
C ILE A 24 -18.67 3.37 10.64
N TYR A 25 -19.31 4.55 10.57
CA TYR A 25 -18.96 5.66 11.46
C TYR A 25 -19.28 5.35 12.93
N LYS A 26 -20.32 4.59 13.20
CA LYS A 26 -20.61 4.12 14.55
C LYS A 26 -19.53 3.21 15.11
N ILE A 27 -18.99 2.31 14.28
CA ILE A 27 -17.84 1.47 14.66
C ILE A 27 -16.59 2.34 14.90
N ILE A 28 -16.32 3.29 14.01
CA ILE A 28 -15.17 4.20 14.13
C ILE A 28 -15.27 5.02 15.41
N GLU A 29 -16.44 5.53 15.75
CA GLU A 29 -16.69 6.29 16.99
C GLU A 29 -16.38 5.44 18.24
N GLU A 30 -16.85 4.20 18.28
CA GLU A 30 -16.58 3.26 19.38
C GLU A 30 -15.09 2.94 19.51
N ILE A 31 -14.40 2.72 18.38
CA ILE A 31 -12.96 2.41 18.36
C ILE A 31 -12.13 3.62 18.76
N SER A 32 -12.52 4.83 18.34
CA SER A 32 -11.78 6.07 18.58
C SER A 32 -11.69 6.45 20.03
N LYS A 33 -12.64 6.00 20.85
CA LYS A 33 -12.74 6.36 22.29
C LYS A 33 -12.61 7.86 22.52
N GLY A 34 -13.25 8.66 21.68
CA GLY A 34 -13.22 10.13 21.75
C GLY A 34 -11.93 10.77 21.25
N LYS A 35 -11.04 10.04 20.58
CA LYS A 35 -9.87 10.62 19.90
C LYS A 35 -10.30 11.34 18.63
N GLU A 36 -9.73 12.53 18.41
CA GLU A 36 -10.04 13.35 17.25
C GLU A 36 -9.52 12.73 15.94
N ASN A 37 -8.31 12.18 15.99
CA ASN A 37 -7.67 11.54 14.85
C ASN A 37 -7.34 10.08 15.18
N ILE A 38 -7.67 9.19 14.26
CA ILE A 38 -7.38 7.76 14.33
C ILE A 38 -6.71 7.29 13.05
N ILE A 39 -5.81 6.34 13.18
CA ILE A 39 -5.17 5.65 12.06
C ILE A 39 -5.65 4.22 12.07
N LEU A 40 -6.16 3.77 10.94
CA LEU A 40 -6.60 2.39 10.72
C LEU A 40 -5.68 1.76 9.68
N ASP A 41 -4.89 0.78 10.09
CA ASP A 41 -4.04 0.02 9.19
C ASP A 41 -4.85 -1.05 8.45
N GLN A 42 -4.60 -1.17 7.14
CA GLN A 42 -5.24 -2.15 6.24
C GLN A 42 -6.78 -2.16 6.26
N PHE A 43 -7.39 -1.07 6.67
CA PHE A 43 -8.85 -0.95 6.76
C PHE A 43 -9.53 -0.96 5.38
N LEU A 44 -8.88 -0.37 4.38
CA LEU A 44 -9.35 -0.35 3.00
C LEU A 44 -8.35 -1.06 2.10
N LEU A 45 -8.84 -2.06 1.39
CA LEU A 45 -8.01 -2.76 0.42
C LEU A 45 -7.89 -1.95 -0.88
N PRO A 46 -6.71 -1.93 -1.53
CA PRO A 46 -6.45 -1.10 -2.71
C PRO A 46 -7.48 -1.27 -3.83
N PHE A 47 -7.96 -2.48 -4.05
CA PHE A 47 -8.94 -2.79 -5.10
C PHE A 47 -10.38 -2.34 -4.80
N ASN A 48 -10.66 -1.81 -3.59
CA ASN A 48 -11.97 -1.26 -3.22
C ASN A 48 -11.99 0.27 -3.16
N LEU A 49 -10.86 0.92 -3.43
CA LEU A 49 -10.72 2.38 -3.29
C LEU A 49 -11.60 3.18 -4.26
N PHE A 50 -12.01 2.61 -5.39
CA PHE A 50 -12.92 3.26 -6.34
C PHE A 50 -14.31 3.53 -5.76
N ARG A 51 -14.66 2.91 -4.61
CA ARG A 51 -15.93 3.11 -3.89
C ARG A 51 -15.81 4.01 -2.67
N VAL A 52 -14.62 4.55 -2.39
CA VAL A 52 -14.36 5.30 -1.15
C VAL A 52 -15.33 6.45 -0.95
N ASP A 53 -15.69 7.15 -2.01
CA ASP A 53 -16.61 8.30 -1.94
C ASP A 53 -18.06 7.90 -1.65
N ASN A 54 -18.42 6.64 -1.86
CA ASN A 54 -19.77 6.14 -1.54
C ASN A 54 -19.94 5.81 -0.06
N TYR A 55 -18.85 5.43 0.62
CA TYR A 55 -18.89 4.97 2.02
C TYR A 55 -18.41 6.00 3.02
N PHE A 56 -17.59 6.99 2.60
CA PHE A 56 -16.91 7.90 3.50
C PHE A 56 -17.08 9.36 3.11
N ASP A 57 -17.19 10.21 4.12
CA ASP A 57 -17.21 11.66 3.98
C ASP A 57 -15.80 12.24 3.70
N ASP A 58 -15.72 13.58 3.67
CA ASP A 58 -14.48 14.29 3.37
C ASP A 58 -13.45 14.29 4.52
N LYS A 59 -13.76 13.68 5.65
CA LYS A 59 -12.81 13.53 6.76
C LYS A 59 -11.83 12.38 6.52
N LEU A 60 -12.21 11.38 5.74
CA LEU A 60 -11.32 10.27 5.43
C LEU A 60 -10.14 10.73 4.58
N ARG A 61 -8.97 10.22 4.93
CA ARG A 61 -7.75 10.28 4.12
C ARG A 61 -7.15 8.89 4.02
N VAL A 62 -6.84 8.46 2.82
CA VAL A 62 -6.24 7.16 2.54
C VAL A 62 -4.88 7.36 1.93
N ILE A 63 -3.86 6.76 2.51
CA ILE A 63 -2.52 6.73 1.93
C ILE A 63 -2.26 5.32 1.45
N VAL A 64 -2.03 5.16 0.15
CA VAL A 64 -1.63 3.91 -0.48
C VAL A 64 -0.14 3.96 -0.72
N VAL A 65 0.58 3.05 -0.06
CA VAL A 65 2.02 2.93 -0.22
C VAL A 65 2.31 1.82 -1.22
N ALA A 66 2.81 2.18 -2.38
CA ALA A 66 3.34 1.24 -3.37
C ALA A 66 4.84 1.01 -3.13
N ARG A 67 5.36 -0.06 -3.70
CA ARG A 67 6.79 -0.39 -3.65
C ARG A 67 7.21 -1.05 -4.97
N ASP A 68 8.50 -0.97 -5.30
CA ASP A 68 9.04 -1.66 -6.46
C ASP A 68 8.71 -3.15 -6.41
N PRO A 69 8.05 -3.72 -7.42
CA PRO A 69 7.59 -5.09 -7.39
C PRO A 69 8.72 -6.13 -7.28
N ARG A 70 9.94 -5.81 -7.71
CA ARG A 70 11.11 -6.69 -7.58
C ARG A 70 11.47 -6.86 -6.11
N ASP A 71 11.53 -5.75 -5.35
CA ASP A 71 11.82 -5.77 -3.92
C ASP A 71 10.67 -6.39 -3.12
N VAL A 72 9.41 -6.14 -3.53
CA VAL A 72 8.24 -6.80 -2.94
C VAL A 72 8.33 -8.31 -3.07
N PHE A 73 8.65 -8.82 -4.26
CA PHE A 73 8.78 -10.27 -4.50
C PHE A 73 9.89 -10.90 -3.67
N ILE A 74 11.07 -10.28 -3.65
CA ILE A 74 12.23 -10.78 -2.91
C ILE A 74 11.92 -10.85 -1.41
N ILE A 75 11.37 -9.78 -0.85
CA ILE A 75 11.03 -9.74 0.58
C ILE A 75 9.97 -10.79 0.91
N ASN A 76 8.93 -10.91 0.09
CA ASN A 76 7.87 -11.89 0.27
C ASN A 76 8.41 -13.33 0.25
N LYS A 77 9.18 -13.68 -0.79
CA LYS A 77 9.65 -15.04 -1.02
C LYS A 77 10.82 -15.43 -0.14
N TYR A 78 11.83 -14.56 -0.01
CA TYR A 78 13.11 -14.93 0.59
C TYR A 78 13.29 -14.46 2.02
N ILE A 79 12.53 -13.46 2.47
CA ILE A 79 12.67 -12.94 3.83
C ILE A 79 11.48 -13.36 4.69
N TRP A 80 10.27 -13.02 4.31
CA TRP A 80 9.09 -13.29 5.12
C TRP A 80 8.75 -14.78 5.21
N GLN A 81 8.85 -15.50 4.10
CA GLN A 81 8.64 -16.94 4.10
C GLN A 81 9.61 -17.65 5.04
N GLN A 82 10.90 -17.28 5.02
CA GLN A 82 11.90 -17.90 5.91
C GLN A 82 11.65 -17.58 7.39
N LYS A 83 11.11 -16.41 7.69
CA LYS A 83 10.72 -16.01 9.05
C LYS A 83 9.34 -16.58 9.47
N GLN A 84 8.73 -17.44 8.67
CA GLN A 84 7.39 -18.00 8.89
C GLN A 84 6.29 -16.92 9.08
N ILE A 85 6.48 -15.76 8.50
CA ILE A 85 5.49 -14.68 8.46
C ILE A 85 4.48 -15.03 7.36
N CYS A 86 3.24 -14.64 7.53
CA CYS A 86 2.23 -14.76 6.48
C CYS A 86 2.69 -14.02 5.22
N VAL A 87 2.81 -14.73 4.10
CA VAL A 87 3.22 -14.16 2.82
C VAL A 87 1.99 -13.76 2.01
N PRO A 88 1.76 -12.47 1.78
CA PRO A 88 0.54 -11.99 1.12
C PRO A 88 0.53 -12.19 -0.40
N PHE A 89 1.68 -12.49 -1.01
CA PHE A 89 1.83 -12.63 -2.46
C PHE A 89 2.24 -14.06 -2.85
N PRO A 90 1.91 -14.50 -4.09
CA PRO A 90 2.41 -15.77 -4.63
C PRO A 90 3.94 -15.84 -4.59
N LEU A 91 4.46 -17.05 -4.39
CA LEU A 91 5.91 -17.31 -4.33
C LEU A 91 6.51 -17.66 -5.69
N GLU A 92 5.68 -18.09 -6.64
CA GLU A 92 6.10 -18.32 -8.01
C GLU A 92 6.06 -17.01 -8.81
N VAL A 93 7.13 -16.70 -9.51
CA VAL A 93 7.34 -15.38 -10.15
C VAL A 93 6.25 -15.02 -11.17
N ASN A 94 5.79 -15.98 -11.97
CA ASN A 94 4.74 -15.72 -12.96
C ASN A 94 3.37 -15.51 -12.29
N GLU A 95 3.07 -16.25 -11.24
CA GLU A 95 1.85 -16.08 -10.45
C GLU A 95 1.87 -14.73 -9.72
N PHE A 96 3.02 -14.35 -9.17
CA PHE A 96 3.24 -13.03 -8.57
C PHE A 96 2.98 -11.91 -9.58
N CYS A 97 3.57 -11.99 -10.76
CA CYS A 97 3.38 -10.97 -11.80
C CYS A 97 1.91 -10.83 -12.20
N ASN A 98 1.19 -11.95 -12.36
CA ASN A 98 -0.23 -11.94 -12.69
C ASN A 98 -1.08 -11.35 -11.56
N PHE A 99 -0.80 -11.73 -10.31
CA PHE A 99 -1.49 -11.20 -9.14
C PHE A 99 -1.26 -9.69 -8.99
N TYR A 100 0.02 -9.27 -9.03
CA TYR A 100 0.41 -7.86 -8.89
C TYR A 100 -0.23 -6.99 -9.98
N LYS A 101 -0.22 -7.46 -11.23
CA LYS A 101 -0.83 -6.75 -12.35
C LYS A 101 -2.34 -6.52 -12.12
N LYS A 102 -3.09 -7.56 -11.73
CA LYS A 102 -4.52 -7.46 -11.42
C LYS A 102 -4.81 -6.52 -10.26
N MET A 103 -4.01 -6.59 -9.21
CA MET A 103 -4.11 -5.69 -8.06
C MET A 103 -3.93 -4.23 -8.48
N ARG A 104 -2.85 -3.93 -9.22
CA ARG A 104 -2.55 -2.57 -9.69
C ARG A 104 -3.55 -2.04 -10.71
N GLU A 105 -4.13 -2.89 -11.52
CA GLU A 105 -5.16 -2.52 -12.49
C GLU A 105 -6.47 -2.13 -11.79
N SER A 106 -6.84 -2.82 -10.73
CA SER A 106 -8.03 -2.47 -9.95
C SER A 106 -7.89 -1.13 -9.19
N GLU A 107 -6.67 -0.74 -8.80
CA GLU A 107 -6.42 0.55 -8.15
C GLU A 107 -6.61 1.76 -9.08
N LYS A 108 -6.45 1.59 -10.40
CA LYS A 108 -6.55 2.70 -11.37
C LYS A 108 -7.93 3.32 -11.49
N GLU A 109 -8.95 2.58 -11.13
CA GLU A 109 -10.34 3.06 -11.20
C GLU A 109 -10.66 4.11 -10.13
N CYS A 110 -9.79 4.27 -9.12
CA CYS A 110 -10.00 5.26 -8.07
C CYS A 110 -9.43 6.62 -8.45
N THR A 111 -10.31 7.61 -8.61
CA THR A 111 -9.99 9.01 -8.90
C THR A 111 -10.29 9.95 -7.74
N SER A 112 -10.65 9.41 -6.57
CA SER A 112 -11.01 10.21 -5.40
C SER A 112 -9.83 11.04 -4.88
N ASN A 113 -10.10 12.30 -4.52
CA ASN A 113 -9.15 13.19 -3.86
C ASN A 113 -8.86 12.82 -2.39
N LYS A 114 -9.60 11.85 -1.85
CA LYS A 114 -9.36 11.27 -0.51
C LYS A 114 -8.20 10.28 -0.50
N VAL A 115 -7.63 9.95 -1.66
CA VAL A 115 -6.60 8.91 -1.80
C VAL A 115 -5.30 9.52 -2.33
N LEU A 116 -4.26 9.45 -1.52
CA LEU A 116 -2.88 9.78 -1.91
C LEU A 116 -2.10 8.50 -2.17
N ARG A 117 -1.45 8.41 -3.32
CA ARG A 117 -0.54 7.30 -3.67
C ARG A 117 0.89 7.79 -3.61
N ILE A 118 1.70 7.05 -2.88
CA ILE A 118 3.14 7.29 -2.75
C ILE A 118 3.92 6.00 -2.97
N ASN A 119 5.19 6.10 -3.30
CA ASN A 119 6.08 4.96 -3.29
C ASN A 119 6.87 4.93 -1.98
N PHE A 120 7.12 3.74 -1.47
CA PHE A 120 7.97 3.53 -0.30
C PHE A 120 9.37 4.13 -0.52
N GLU A 121 9.88 3.97 -1.72
CA GLU A 121 11.17 4.50 -2.17
C GLU A 121 11.22 6.04 -2.09
N ASP A 122 10.11 6.73 -2.39
CA ASP A 122 10.04 8.19 -2.25
C ASP A 122 10.24 8.65 -0.80
N LEU A 123 9.76 7.87 0.17
CA LEU A 123 10.00 8.16 1.59
C LEU A 123 11.46 7.97 1.99
N ILE A 124 12.24 7.22 1.22
CA ILE A 124 13.66 6.98 1.46
C ILE A 124 14.51 8.03 0.74
N TYR A 125 14.29 8.21 -0.55
CA TYR A 125 15.15 9.04 -1.40
C TYR A 125 14.76 10.52 -1.42
N ASN A 126 13.48 10.84 -1.11
CA ASN A 126 12.89 12.18 -1.14
C ASN A 126 12.09 12.50 0.14
N TYR A 127 12.58 12.06 1.30
CA TYR A 127 11.87 12.11 2.58
C TYR A 127 11.19 13.45 2.85
N ASP A 128 11.95 14.56 2.87
CA ASP A 128 11.42 15.86 3.27
C ASP A 128 10.30 16.35 2.35
N THR A 129 10.43 16.12 1.04
CA THR A 129 9.41 16.47 0.06
C THR A 129 8.14 15.63 0.25
N LYS A 130 8.29 14.32 0.46
CA LYS A 130 7.15 13.42 0.64
C LYS A 130 6.43 13.63 1.96
N ILE A 131 7.16 13.90 3.03
CA ILE A 131 6.54 14.23 4.32
C ILE A 131 5.72 15.52 4.22
N LYS A 132 6.20 16.54 3.51
CA LYS A 132 5.41 17.77 3.28
C LYS A 132 4.13 17.48 2.49
N GLU A 133 4.21 16.67 1.45
CA GLU A 133 3.06 16.24 0.66
C GLU A 133 2.03 15.50 1.53
N ILE A 134 2.48 14.51 2.31
CA ILE A 134 1.63 13.74 3.22
C ILE A 134 1.00 14.64 4.28
N THR A 135 1.78 15.49 4.93
CA THR A 135 1.30 16.40 5.98
C THR A 135 0.22 17.33 5.45
N LYS A 136 0.45 17.92 4.26
CA LYS A 136 -0.54 18.76 3.57
C LYS A 136 -1.80 17.99 3.21
N PHE A 137 -1.66 16.76 2.68
CA PHE A 137 -2.78 15.91 2.32
C PHE A 137 -3.65 15.55 3.53
N LEU A 138 -3.04 15.30 4.68
CA LEU A 138 -3.71 15.02 5.95
C LEU A 138 -4.34 16.27 6.59
N GLY A 139 -4.04 17.47 6.09
CA GLY A 139 -4.54 18.73 6.63
C GLY A 139 -3.78 19.22 7.87
N PHE A 140 -2.59 18.67 8.14
CA PHE A 140 -1.74 19.11 9.24
C PHE A 140 -0.76 20.22 8.79
N LYS A 141 -0.23 20.96 9.74
CA LYS A 141 0.87 21.92 9.51
C LYS A 141 2.21 21.18 9.58
N GLU A 142 3.20 21.66 8.84
CA GLU A 142 4.57 21.09 8.92
C GLU A 142 5.14 21.14 10.35
N SER A 143 4.76 22.14 11.14
CA SER A 143 5.14 22.29 12.56
C SER A 143 4.60 21.18 13.46
N ASP A 144 3.52 20.49 13.04
CA ASP A 144 2.91 19.43 13.85
C ASP A 144 3.72 18.12 13.77
N HIS A 145 4.58 18.00 12.77
CA HIS A 145 5.51 16.87 12.62
C HIS A 145 6.77 17.08 13.46
N ILE A 146 6.62 16.99 14.76
CA ILE A 146 7.69 17.29 15.75
C ILE A 146 8.73 16.16 15.90
N ASN A 147 8.34 14.90 15.66
CA ASN A 147 9.20 13.72 15.87
C ASN A 147 9.68 13.13 14.52
N LYS A 148 10.32 13.99 13.70
CA LYS A 148 10.86 13.56 12.40
C LYS A 148 11.84 12.40 12.57
N LYS A 149 11.71 11.41 11.67
CA LYS A 149 12.59 10.22 11.60
C LYS A 149 12.66 9.36 12.90
N ASN A 150 11.74 9.53 13.84
CA ASN A 150 11.74 8.74 15.07
C ASN A 150 11.24 7.29 14.85
N ARG A 151 10.19 7.11 14.02
CA ARG A 151 9.60 5.79 13.71
C ARG A 151 10.01 5.26 12.36
N PHE A 152 10.28 6.12 11.41
CA PHE A 152 10.74 5.77 10.07
C PHE A 152 12.06 6.49 9.80
N ILE A 153 13.14 5.73 9.65
CA ILE A 153 14.50 6.22 9.45
C ILE A 153 14.92 5.85 8.02
N PRO A 154 14.89 6.80 7.07
CA PRO A 154 15.25 6.53 5.67
C PRO A 154 16.62 5.89 5.51
N GLU A 155 17.60 6.34 6.29
CA GLU A 155 18.98 5.88 6.27
C GLU A 155 19.11 4.38 6.68
N MET A 156 18.20 3.88 7.52
CA MET A 156 18.13 2.46 7.86
C MET A 156 17.33 1.68 6.83
N SER A 157 16.26 2.29 6.31
CA SER A 157 15.34 1.62 5.38
C SER A 157 15.91 1.47 3.97
N ILE A 158 16.93 2.25 3.61
CA ILE A 158 17.56 2.23 2.27
C ILE A 158 18.12 0.85 1.93
N LYS A 159 18.65 0.12 2.91
CA LYS A 159 19.17 -1.25 2.73
C LYS A 159 18.11 -2.27 2.30
N ASN A 160 16.84 -1.91 2.46
CA ASN A 160 15.71 -2.74 2.04
C ASN A 160 15.22 -2.41 0.62
N THR A 161 15.90 -1.51 -0.09
CA THR A 161 15.61 -1.19 -1.49
C THR A 161 16.69 -1.74 -2.41
N GLN A 162 16.36 -1.89 -3.69
CA GLN A 162 17.26 -2.39 -4.72
C GLN A 162 17.85 -3.79 -4.41
N LEU A 163 17.13 -4.62 -3.65
CA LEU A 163 17.54 -6.01 -3.34
C LEU A 163 17.69 -6.85 -4.62
N PHE A 164 16.93 -6.52 -5.65
CA PHE A 164 16.96 -7.16 -6.96
C PHE A 164 18.31 -7.08 -7.68
N ARG A 165 19.25 -6.24 -7.20
CA ARG A 165 20.61 -6.13 -7.76
C ARG A 165 21.52 -7.29 -7.35
N LYS A 166 21.14 -8.04 -6.32
CA LYS A 166 21.90 -9.24 -5.92
C LYS A 166 21.77 -10.32 -6.98
N GLU A 167 22.90 -10.95 -7.33
CA GLU A 167 22.97 -11.94 -8.40
C GLU A 167 22.04 -13.14 -8.15
N GLU A 168 21.85 -13.52 -6.90
CA GLU A 168 20.99 -14.63 -6.50
C GLU A 168 19.50 -14.46 -6.88
N TYR A 169 19.03 -13.22 -7.10
CA TYR A 169 17.63 -12.91 -7.45
C TYR A 169 17.44 -12.53 -8.93
N ARG A 170 18.54 -12.49 -9.69
CA ARG A 170 18.59 -11.89 -11.03
C ARG A 170 17.60 -12.50 -12.02
N GLU A 171 17.51 -13.82 -12.05
CA GLU A 171 16.69 -14.51 -13.07
C GLU A 171 15.18 -14.25 -12.86
N GLU A 172 14.72 -14.28 -11.63
CA GLU A 172 13.32 -13.97 -11.32
C GLU A 172 13.01 -12.48 -11.53
N CYS A 173 13.94 -11.62 -11.16
CA CYS A 173 13.81 -10.18 -11.38
C CYS A 173 13.72 -9.79 -12.84
N LYS A 174 14.42 -10.48 -13.75
CA LYS A 174 14.26 -10.28 -15.21
C LYS A 174 12.83 -10.54 -15.68
N VAL A 175 12.18 -11.57 -15.13
CA VAL A 175 10.77 -11.86 -15.44
C VAL A 175 9.88 -10.72 -14.96
N ILE A 176 10.08 -10.25 -13.73
CA ILE A 176 9.32 -9.13 -13.16
C ILE A 176 9.53 -7.84 -13.96
N GLU A 177 10.75 -7.55 -14.34
CA GLU A 177 11.11 -6.38 -15.16
C GLU A 177 10.38 -6.37 -16.51
N LYS A 178 10.31 -7.53 -17.15
CA LYS A 178 9.58 -7.70 -18.41
C LYS A 178 8.07 -7.53 -18.22
N GLU A 179 7.48 -8.27 -17.26
CA GLU A 179 6.05 -8.36 -17.09
C GLU A 179 5.44 -7.14 -16.39
N LEU A 180 6.18 -6.51 -15.49
CA LEU A 180 5.72 -5.40 -14.66
C LEU A 180 6.42 -4.07 -14.95
N LYS A 181 7.02 -3.91 -16.14
CA LYS A 181 7.83 -2.74 -16.53
C LYS A 181 7.20 -1.39 -16.13
N LYS A 182 5.89 -1.23 -16.30
CA LYS A 182 5.18 0.03 -16.00
C LYS A 182 4.99 0.34 -14.52
N TYR A 183 5.34 -0.60 -13.64
CA TYR A 183 5.21 -0.48 -12.19
C TYR A 183 6.56 -0.41 -11.48
N LEU A 184 7.66 -0.50 -12.22
CA LEU A 184 9.00 -0.38 -11.66
C LEU A 184 9.23 1.04 -11.16
N TYR A 185 9.95 1.15 -10.06
CA TYR A 185 10.39 2.43 -9.55
C TYR A 185 11.72 2.86 -10.23
N GLU A 186 11.83 4.13 -10.57
CA GLU A 186 13.05 4.73 -11.13
C GLU A 186 13.91 5.27 -9.98
N PHE A 187 14.94 4.52 -9.64
CA PHE A 187 15.83 4.89 -8.53
C PHE A 187 16.75 6.05 -8.92
N PRO A 188 16.93 7.06 -8.04
CA PRO A 188 17.77 8.21 -8.34
C PRO A 188 19.26 7.89 -8.43
N TYR A 189 19.71 6.82 -7.76
CA TYR A 189 21.07 6.28 -7.81
C TYR A 189 21.08 4.79 -7.43
N GLU A 190 22.16 4.12 -7.81
CA GLU A 190 22.37 2.71 -7.47
C GLU A 190 23.00 2.57 -6.09
N ILE A 191 22.53 1.57 -5.34
CA ILE A 191 23.13 1.19 -4.06
C ILE A 191 23.96 -0.06 -4.27
N ASN A 192 25.14 -0.08 -3.69
CA ASN A 192 25.94 -1.30 -3.64
C ASN A 192 25.47 -2.14 -2.43
N ASN A 193 24.69 -3.19 -2.71
CA ASN A 193 24.15 -4.10 -1.71
C ASN A 193 25.08 -5.29 -1.39
N ASP A 194 26.37 -5.22 -1.71
CA ASP A 194 27.34 -6.29 -1.46
C ASP A 194 27.71 -6.45 0.03
N VAL A 195 27.25 -5.55 0.89
CA VAL A 195 27.46 -5.66 2.34
C VAL A 195 26.47 -6.69 2.89
N LYS A 196 27.04 -7.83 3.34
CA LYS A 196 26.32 -8.91 4.05
C LYS A 196 25.90 -8.46 5.46
N GLU A 197 25.07 -7.45 5.56
CA GLU A 197 24.37 -7.15 6.80
C GLU A 197 23.01 -7.82 6.76
N THR A 198 22.79 -8.71 7.71
CA THR A 198 21.48 -9.30 7.98
C THR A 198 20.45 -8.19 8.15
N VAL A 199 19.45 -8.20 7.28
CA VAL A 199 18.30 -7.31 7.37
C VAL A 199 17.52 -7.71 8.61
N GLU A 200 17.73 -7.01 9.71
CA GLU A 200 16.86 -7.10 10.88
C GLU A 200 15.63 -6.22 10.62
N PHE A 201 14.49 -6.86 10.52
CA PHE A 201 13.20 -6.19 10.55
C PHE A 201 12.71 -6.25 12.00
N ASP A 202 12.62 -5.08 12.63
CA ASP A 202 11.91 -4.91 13.91
C ASP A 202 10.39 -5.01 13.73
#